data_d62023777cca7ad3187ce1baeabcece4
#
_entry.id   d62023777cca7ad3187ce1baeabcece4
#
_cell.length_a   1.000
_cell.length_b   1.000
_cell.length_c   1.000
_cell.angle_alpha   90.00
_cell.angle_beta   90.00
_cell.angle_gamma   90.00
#
_symmetry.space_group_name_H-M   'P 1'
#
loop_
_entity.id
_entity.type
_entity.pdbx_description
1 polymer ?
#
loop_
_entity_poly.entity_id
_entity_poly.type
_entity_poly.pdbx_seq_one_letter_code
_entity_poly.pdbx_strand_id
1 'polypeptide(L)'
;PKLDEGNIWLTISLPPATSLDATKNIERQVRQILRSYPEVKSVVSHVGRPDDGTDPKGPNNMEILADLKPAGEWRFASKEALVADMGKKIRTIPGVPTNFSQVIQDNVEEALSGVKGEIAIKIYGPDLEILSEKSEQIAHILKGIRGSADVAAIPISGQSELDIAIDREKIARLGVNIADVNTAIQTALAGLAVNTFYEGDKRFDVTVRLKENYRNAIDDVALVQVSLPDGVGTVSLGELARIQTRQGAARISREAGGRSASVKANLLGRDQGSFVREAQKKVREKVVLPPGYTITWGGQFENQQRAVKRLAIIVPITLLLIFSLLFWAFGSVRKAILVLLIVPGSMIGGIAALALAGLHFSVSAAVGFIAVAGISVQNGVIMVEQIVELLHKEKNVLTAAIEGAVSRLRPILMTALMAGLGLLPAALSHGIGSETQRPFAAVIVGGVISATFFTLLLLPLAFPWFNDSVAPIIPPSTPKPPADSESLAK
;
A
#
# COMPACT_ATOMS: atom_id res chain seq x y z
N PRO A 1 -0.28 -4.59 -7.58
CA PRO A 1 -0.70 -5.89 -7.06
C PRO A 1 -0.48 -5.95 -5.55
N LYS A 2 -1.32 -6.73 -4.83
CA LYS A 2 -1.09 -7.03 -3.42
C LYS A 2 0.09 -7.99 -3.34
N LEU A 3 1.06 -7.68 -2.48
CA LEU A 3 2.19 -8.59 -2.21
C LEU A 3 1.71 -9.71 -1.29
N ASP A 4 2.15 -10.94 -1.54
CA ASP A 4 1.99 -12.04 -0.59
C ASP A 4 3.26 -12.19 0.25
N GLU A 5 3.09 -12.24 1.57
CA GLU A 5 4.17 -12.41 2.54
C GLU A 5 4.21 -13.82 3.12
N GLY A 6 3.33 -14.74 2.65
CA GLY A 6 3.23 -16.11 3.16
C GLY A 6 2.66 -16.21 4.57
N ASN A 7 2.11 -15.15 5.12
CA ASN A 7 1.51 -15.09 6.44
C ASN A 7 0.15 -14.39 6.43
N ILE A 8 -0.57 -14.50 7.53
CA ILE A 8 -1.77 -13.72 7.83
C ILE A 8 -1.50 -12.94 9.10
N TRP A 9 -1.73 -11.62 9.05
CA TRP A 9 -1.76 -10.74 10.21
C TRP A 9 -3.20 -10.37 10.50
N LEU A 10 -3.74 -10.86 11.60
CA LEU A 10 -5.10 -10.59 12.04
C LEU A 10 -5.09 -9.58 13.17
N THR A 11 -5.63 -8.40 12.94
CA THR A 11 -5.83 -7.38 13.96
C THR A 11 -7.29 -7.39 14.42
N ILE A 12 -7.51 -7.47 15.71
CA ILE A 12 -8.82 -7.40 16.35
C ILE A 12 -8.80 -6.27 17.38
N SER A 13 -9.74 -5.33 17.27
CA SER A 13 -9.96 -4.27 18.24
C SER A 13 -11.35 -4.42 18.84
N LEU A 14 -11.41 -4.91 20.07
CA LEU A 14 -12.66 -5.03 20.84
C LEU A 14 -13.15 -3.66 21.31
N PRO A 15 -14.36 -3.52 21.85
CA PRO A 15 -14.81 -2.27 22.45
C PRO A 15 -13.80 -1.72 23.46
N PRO A 16 -13.56 -0.39 23.51
CA PRO A 16 -12.50 0.22 24.32
C PRO A 16 -12.56 -0.10 25.83
N ALA A 17 -13.74 -0.39 26.38
CA ALA A 17 -13.92 -0.78 27.77
C ALA A 17 -13.59 -2.26 28.08
N THR A 18 -13.16 -3.04 27.08
CA THR A 18 -12.82 -4.48 27.28
C THR A 18 -11.53 -4.60 28.09
N SER A 19 -11.58 -5.36 29.17
CA SER A 19 -10.40 -5.63 30.02
C SER A 19 -9.36 -6.53 29.30
N LEU A 20 -8.12 -6.49 29.77
CA LEU A 20 -7.05 -7.35 29.26
C LEU A 20 -7.39 -8.84 29.37
N ASP A 21 -8.00 -9.26 30.48
CA ASP A 21 -8.32 -10.68 30.69
C ASP A 21 -9.48 -11.14 29.79
N ALA A 22 -10.48 -10.30 29.57
CA ALA A 22 -11.52 -10.57 28.57
C ALA A 22 -10.93 -10.68 27.16
N THR A 23 -10.00 -9.78 26.81
CA THR A 23 -9.29 -9.81 25.53
C THR A 23 -8.46 -11.09 25.36
N LYS A 24 -7.72 -11.52 26.41
CA LYS A 24 -6.97 -12.80 26.40
C LYS A 24 -7.88 -14.02 26.22
N ASN A 25 -9.07 -13.98 26.83
CA ASN A 25 -10.02 -15.10 26.69
C ASN A 25 -10.58 -15.21 25.26
N ILE A 26 -10.85 -14.09 24.62
CA ILE A 26 -11.26 -14.03 23.20
C ILE A 26 -10.09 -14.46 22.30
N GLU A 27 -8.87 -13.97 22.60
CA GLU A 27 -7.67 -14.37 21.85
C GLU A 27 -7.47 -15.88 21.82
N ARG A 28 -7.62 -16.57 22.98
CA ARG A 28 -7.49 -18.02 23.03
C ARG A 28 -8.47 -18.74 22.12
N GLN A 29 -9.71 -18.26 22.03
CA GLN A 29 -10.73 -18.83 21.14
C GLN A 29 -10.36 -18.59 19.66
N VAL A 30 -9.95 -17.37 19.31
CA VAL A 30 -9.50 -17.03 17.95
C VAL A 30 -8.28 -17.85 17.56
N ARG A 31 -7.28 -17.97 18.43
CA ARG A 31 -6.08 -18.77 18.20
C ARG A 31 -6.41 -20.24 18.01
N GLN A 32 -7.35 -20.81 18.76
CA GLN A 32 -7.81 -22.18 18.58
C GLN A 32 -8.44 -22.38 17.20
N ILE A 33 -9.27 -21.43 16.74
CA ILE A 33 -9.85 -21.45 15.40
C ILE A 33 -8.73 -21.43 14.35
N LEU A 34 -7.77 -20.51 14.42
CA LEU A 34 -6.67 -20.42 13.47
C LEU A 34 -5.82 -21.69 13.44
N ARG A 35 -5.49 -22.26 14.61
CA ARG A 35 -4.72 -23.50 14.72
C ARG A 35 -5.48 -24.74 14.23
N SER A 36 -6.80 -24.68 14.09
CA SER A 36 -7.59 -25.78 13.52
C SER A 36 -7.41 -25.97 12.01
N TYR A 37 -6.76 -25.00 11.34
CA TYR A 37 -6.50 -25.06 9.91
C TYR A 37 -5.16 -25.76 9.65
N PRO A 38 -5.12 -26.86 8.87
CA PRO A 38 -3.88 -27.54 8.51
C PRO A 38 -2.89 -26.66 7.72
N GLU A 39 -3.37 -25.61 7.06
CA GLU A 39 -2.62 -24.61 6.33
C GLU A 39 -1.76 -23.73 7.25
N VAL A 40 -2.13 -23.62 8.52
CA VAL A 40 -1.42 -22.82 9.52
C VAL A 40 -0.30 -23.63 10.13
N LYS A 41 0.92 -23.10 10.07
CA LYS A 41 2.13 -23.69 10.63
C LYS A 41 2.32 -23.30 12.10
N SER A 42 2.21 -22.02 12.41
CA SER A 42 2.34 -21.48 13.76
C SER A 42 1.46 -20.27 13.96
N VAL A 43 1.12 -19.98 15.24
CA VAL A 43 0.34 -18.79 15.62
C VAL A 43 1.03 -18.12 16.80
N VAL A 44 1.33 -16.82 16.66
CA VAL A 44 1.86 -15.95 17.71
C VAL A 44 0.92 -14.77 17.89
N SER A 45 0.62 -14.41 19.14
CA SER A 45 -0.33 -13.35 19.44
C SER A 45 0.26 -12.31 20.36
N HIS A 46 -0.06 -11.03 20.11
CA HIS A 46 0.15 -9.91 21.01
C HIS A 46 -1.21 -9.45 21.52
N VAL A 47 -1.33 -9.23 22.83
CA VAL A 47 -2.57 -8.72 23.47
C VAL A 47 -2.24 -7.50 24.31
N GLY A 48 -2.93 -6.40 24.04
CA GLY A 48 -2.66 -5.11 24.70
C GLY A 48 -1.42 -4.42 24.15
N ARG A 49 -0.65 -3.81 25.05
CA ARG A 49 0.56 -3.02 24.72
C ARG A 49 1.70 -3.34 25.71
N PRO A 50 2.96 -3.04 25.35
CA PRO A 50 4.06 -3.10 26.31
C PRO A 50 3.92 -2.04 27.42
N ASP A 51 4.49 -2.31 28.58
CA ASP A 51 4.38 -1.44 29.75
C ASP A 51 5.16 -0.11 29.58
N ASP A 52 6.11 -0.05 28.65
CA ASP A 52 6.92 1.15 28.37
C ASP A 52 6.14 2.26 27.63
N GLY A 53 4.91 1.99 27.20
CA GLY A 53 4.04 2.96 26.53
C GLY A 53 4.45 3.31 25.09
N THR A 54 5.36 2.57 24.48
CA THR A 54 5.81 2.79 23.08
C THR A 54 4.72 2.53 22.06
N ASP A 55 3.73 1.69 22.37
CA ASP A 55 2.54 1.44 21.54
C ASP A 55 1.30 2.09 22.17
N PRO A 56 0.57 2.97 21.46
CA PRO A 56 -0.63 3.66 21.99
C PRO A 56 -1.89 2.78 22.06
N LYS A 57 -1.79 1.46 21.78
CA LYS A 57 -2.92 0.54 21.83
C LYS A 57 -3.44 0.34 23.25
N GLY A 58 -4.75 0.11 23.38
CA GLY A 58 -5.37 -0.26 24.64
C GLY A 58 -5.36 -1.76 24.90
N PRO A 59 -5.76 -2.21 26.10
CA PRO A 59 -5.83 -3.63 26.48
C PRO A 59 -6.84 -4.43 25.65
N ASN A 60 -7.76 -3.76 24.97
CA ASN A 60 -8.80 -4.29 24.11
C ASN A 60 -8.31 -4.69 22.70
N ASN A 61 -7.04 -4.47 22.39
CA ASN A 61 -6.46 -4.78 21.09
C ASN A 61 -5.68 -6.09 21.13
N MET A 62 -5.75 -6.87 20.05
CA MET A 62 -4.91 -8.02 19.84
C MET A 62 -4.44 -8.09 18.39
N GLU A 63 -3.24 -8.60 18.19
CA GLU A 63 -2.61 -8.83 16.90
C GLU A 63 -2.10 -10.26 16.86
N ILE A 64 -2.48 -10.99 15.83
CA ILE A 64 -2.23 -12.42 15.71
C ILE A 64 -1.52 -12.68 14.38
N LEU A 65 -0.29 -13.17 14.45
CA LEU A 65 0.45 -13.69 13.31
C LEU A 65 0.12 -15.17 13.13
N ALA A 66 -0.45 -15.54 12.00
CA ALA A 66 -0.56 -16.92 11.57
C ALA A 66 0.39 -17.15 10.39
N ASP A 67 1.48 -17.89 10.65
CA ASP A 67 2.42 -18.33 9.63
C ASP A 67 1.80 -19.48 8.83
N LEU A 68 1.90 -19.42 7.50
CA LEU A 68 1.26 -20.37 6.61
C LEU A 68 2.29 -21.37 6.04
N LYS A 69 1.81 -22.56 5.75
CA LYS A 69 2.55 -23.53 4.95
C LYS A 69 2.61 -23.10 3.48
N PRO A 70 3.51 -23.69 2.66
CA PRO A 70 3.53 -23.44 1.22
C PRO A 70 2.17 -23.65 0.56
N ALA A 71 1.80 -22.79 -0.38
CA ALA A 71 0.48 -22.78 -1.03
C ALA A 71 0.10 -24.12 -1.68
N GLY A 72 1.08 -24.91 -2.12
CA GLY A 72 0.86 -26.26 -2.67
C GLY A 72 0.32 -27.31 -1.68
N GLU A 73 0.36 -27.00 -0.36
CA GLU A 73 -0.17 -27.87 0.70
C GLU A 73 -1.57 -27.44 1.17
N TRP A 74 -2.15 -26.39 0.57
CA TRP A 74 -3.44 -25.87 1.00
C TRP A 74 -4.60 -26.62 0.38
N ARG A 75 -5.68 -26.75 1.14
CA ARG A 75 -6.99 -27.25 0.67
C ARG A 75 -7.77 -26.18 -0.09
N PHE A 76 -7.39 -24.93 0.05
CA PHE A 76 -8.02 -23.76 -0.56
C PHE A 76 -7.28 -23.35 -1.83
N ALA A 77 -8.04 -22.92 -2.85
CA ALA A 77 -7.48 -22.51 -4.13
C ALA A 77 -6.69 -21.18 -4.05
N SER A 78 -6.93 -20.35 -3.02
CA SER A 78 -6.24 -19.08 -2.83
C SER A 78 -6.23 -18.67 -1.35
N LYS A 79 -5.35 -17.72 -1.03
CA LYS A 79 -5.26 -17.12 0.30
C LYS A 79 -6.55 -16.37 0.69
N GLU A 80 -7.17 -15.70 -0.28
CA GLU A 80 -8.44 -14.99 -0.08
C GLU A 80 -9.55 -15.95 0.32
N ALA A 81 -9.61 -17.14 -0.30
CA ALA A 81 -10.59 -18.17 0.06
C ALA A 81 -10.34 -18.70 1.50
N LEU A 82 -9.07 -18.93 1.85
CA LEU A 82 -8.68 -19.33 3.20
C LEU A 82 -9.07 -18.27 4.24
N VAL A 83 -8.72 -17.00 3.99
CA VAL A 83 -9.04 -15.86 4.87
C VAL A 83 -10.56 -15.67 4.99
N ALA A 84 -11.31 -15.82 3.91
CA ALA A 84 -12.77 -15.72 3.94
C ALA A 84 -13.42 -16.79 4.84
N ASP A 85 -12.91 -18.03 4.79
CA ASP A 85 -13.40 -19.12 5.64
C ASP A 85 -13.00 -18.92 7.11
N MET A 86 -11.76 -18.52 7.37
CA MET A 86 -11.30 -18.15 8.73
C MET A 86 -12.16 -17.02 9.31
N GLY A 87 -12.40 -15.96 8.54
CA GLY A 87 -13.24 -14.84 8.95
C GLY A 87 -14.68 -15.25 9.23
N LYS A 88 -15.25 -16.19 8.46
CA LYS A 88 -16.57 -16.75 8.72
C LYS A 88 -16.64 -17.49 10.05
N LYS A 89 -15.62 -18.28 10.38
CA LYS A 89 -15.57 -18.99 11.67
C LYS A 89 -15.34 -18.03 12.84
N ILE A 90 -14.44 -17.04 12.71
CA ILE A 90 -14.20 -16.08 13.79
C ILE A 90 -15.45 -15.24 14.09
N ARG A 91 -16.23 -14.88 13.08
CA ARG A 91 -17.52 -14.19 13.26
C ARG A 91 -18.57 -14.96 14.05
N THR A 92 -18.38 -16.25 14.33
CA THR A 92 -19.24 -16.97 15.28
C THR A 92 -19.03 -16.52 16.73
N ILE A 93 -17.92 -15.84 17.03
CA ILE A 93 -17.67 -15.19 18.32
C ILE A 93 -18.31 -13.81 18.27
N PRO A 94 -19.33 -13.52 19.10
CA PRO A 94 -20.04 -12.24 19.05
C PRO A 94 -19.13 -11.06 19.40
N GLY A 95 -19.32 -9.95 18.69
CA GLY A 95 -18.64 -8.68 19.01
C GLY A 95 -17.14 -8.62 18.63
N VAL A 96 -16.64 -9.59 17.83
CA VAL A 96 -15.23 -9.64 17.41
C VAL A 96 -15.10 -9.13 15.97
N PRO A 97 -14.72 -7.84 15.77
CA PRO A 97 -14.40 -7.30 14.45
C PRO A 97 -13.03 -7.82 14.02
N THR A 98 -12.93 -8.30 12.79
CA THR A 98 -11.68 -8.80 12.20
C THR A 98 -11.12 -7.82 11.18
N ASN A 99 -9.79 -7.73 11.11
CA ASN A 99 -9.08 -7.09 10.02
C ASN A 99 -7.93 -8.00 9.60
N PHE A 100 -8.08 -8.63 8.44
CA PHE A 100 -7.06 -9.51 7.88
C PHE A 100 -6.14 -8.73 6.96
N SER A 101 -4.85 -8.82 7.22
CA SER A 101 -3.78 -8.18 6.47
C SER A 101 -2.51 -9.03 6.50
N GLN A 102 -1.38 -8.41 6.31
CA GLN A 102 -0.05 -9.01 6.40
C GLN A 102 0.89 -8.06 7.14
N VAL A 103 2.00 -8.55 7.68
CA VAL A 103 2.86 -7.79 8.60
C VAL A 103 3.47 -6.56 7.93
N ILE A 104 4.12 -6.74 6.76
CA ILE A 104 4.76 -5.62 6.05
C ILE A 104 3.70 -4.68 5.48
N GLN A 105 2.62 -5.24 4.93
CA GLN A 105 1.50 -4.47 4.41
C GLN A 105 0.93 -3.54 5.49
N ASP A 106 0.63 -4.04 6.68
CA ASP A 106 0.08 -3.25 7.79
C ASP A 106 1.03 -2.11 8.21
N ASN A 107 2.32 -2.42 8.35
CA ASN A 107 3.33 -1.43 8.73
C ASN A 107 3.48 -0.34 7.65
N VAL A 108 3.46 -0.70 6.37
CA VAL A 108 3.53 0.25 5.26
C VAL A 108 2.27 1.11 5.20
N GLU A 109 1.08 0.53 5.37
CA GLU A 109 -0.18 1.26 5.37
C GLU A 109 -0.25 2.24 6.56
N GLU A 110 0.17 1.80 7.75
CA GLU A 110 0.22 2.65 8.94
C GLU A 110 1.23 3.79 8.77
N ALA A 111 2.43 3.51 8.25
CA ALA A 111 3.45 4.54 8.01
C ALA A 111 3.01 5.59 6.98
N LEU A 112 2.26 5.19 5.96
CA LEU A 112 1.81 6.07 4.89
C LEU A 112 0.56 6.87 5.24
N SER A 113 -0.39 6.23 5.92
CA SER A 113 -1.71 6.81 6.16
C SER A 113 -2.04 6.99 7.65
N GLY A 114 -1.22 6.47 8.56
CA GLY A 114 -1.51 6.43 10.00
C GLY A 114 -2.63 5.47 10.37
N VAL A 115 -3.10 4.64 9.42
CA VAL A 115 -4.22 3.71 9.60
C VAL A 115 -3.93 2.40 8.86
N LYS A 116 -4.18 1.27 9.52
CA LYS A 116 -4.05 -0.06 8.94
C LYS A 116 -5.28 -0.40 8.10
N GLY A 117 -5.19 -0.24 6.78
CA GLY A 117 -6.24 -0.53 5.81
C GLY A 117 -5.93 0.01 4.43
N GLU A 118 -6.40 -0.68 3.38
CA GLU A 118 -6.17 -0.30 1.98
C GLU A 118 -6.69 1.09 1.66
N ILE A 119 -7.80 1.48 2.31
CA ILE A 119 -8.42 2.80 2.20
C ILE A 119 -8.53 3.39 3.59
N ALA A 120 -8.02 4.60 3.74
CA ALA A 120 -8.13 5.42 4.92
C ALA A 120 -8.91 6.69 4.59
N ILE A 121 -9.98 6.96 5.33
CA ILE A 121 -10.72 8.22 5.24
C ILE A 121 -10.49 8.96 6.54
N LYS A 122 -9.93 10.14 6.46
CA LYS A 122 -9.65 10.98 7.62
C LYS A 122 -10.57 12.19 7.64
N ILE A 123 -11.15 12.46 8.79
CA ILE A 123 -12.01 13.61 9.06
C ILE A 123 -11.26 14.48 10.05
N TYR A 124 -11.10 15.74 9.74
CA TYR A 124 -10.44 16.72 10.62
C TYR A 124 -11.47 17.70 11.17
N GLY A 125 -11.30 18.07 12.42
CA GLY A 125 -12.19 19.04 13.09
C GLY A 125 -11.84 19.23 14.57
N PRO A 126 -12.37 20.25 15.23
CA PRO A 126 -12.02 20.61 16.61
C PRO A 126 -12.71 19.73 17.66
N ASP A 127 -13.92 19.25 17.39
CA ASP A 127 -14.74 18.54 18.38
C ASP A 127 -14.70 17.03 18.18
N LEU A 128 -14.45 16.27 19.27
CA LEU A 128 -14.29 14.80 19.23
C LEU A 128 -15.63 14.07 19.07
N GLU A 129 -16.73 14.61 19.59
CA GLU A 129 -18.04 13.97 19.48
C GLU A 129 -18.54 14.04 18.04
N ILE A 130 -18.40 15.22 17.40
CA ILE A 130 -18.74 15.40 15.99
C ILE A 130 -17.83 14.52 15.11
N LEU A 131 -16.54 14.45 15.42
CA LEU A 131 -15.60 13.56 14.69
C LEU A 131 -16.02 12.09 14.81
N SER A 132 -16.41 11.65 16.01
CA SER A 132 -16.91 10.30 16.25
C SER A 132 -18.18 10.01 15.45
N GLU A 133 -19.19 10.90 15.56
CA GLU A 133 -20.45 10.77 14.82
C GLU A 133 -20.23 10.68 13.30
N LYS A 134 -19.43 11.59 12.75
CA LYS A 134 -19.19 11.61 11.29
C LYS A 134 -18.39 10.42 10.82
N SER A 135 -17.44 9.93 11.62
CA SER A 135 -16.70 8.71 11.29
C SER A 135 -17.61 7.48 11.26
N GLU A 136 -18.53 7.36 12.20
CA GLU A 136 -19.53 6.28 12.23
C GLU A 136 -20.50 6.35 11.04
N GLN A 137 -20.98 7.58 10.72
CA GLN A 137 -21.81 7.79 9.52
C GLN A 137 -21.10 7.34 8.25
N ILE A 138 -19.83 7.72 8.07
CA ILE A 138 -19.04 7.31 6.91
C ILE A 138 -18.82 5.79 6.91
N ALA A 139 -18.48 5.19 8.03
CA ALA A 139 -18.31 3.75 8.13
C ALA A 139 -19.60 2.99 7.75
N HIS A 140 -20.75 3.49 8.18
CA HIS A 140 -22.04 2.90 7.80
C HIS A 140 -22.32 2.99 6.29
N ILE A 141 -22.01 4.12 5.66
CA ILE A 141 -22.15 4.30 4.21
C ILE A 141 -21.23 3.34 3.46
N LEU A 142 -19.97 3.21 3.89
CA LEU A 142 -19.00 2.32 3.25
C LEU A 142 -19.40 0.84 3.33
N LYS A 143 -19.95 0.39 4.45
CA LYS A 143 -20.46 -0.99 4.62
C LYS A 143 -21.51 -1.34 3.58
N GLY A 144 -22.30 -0.36 3.12
CA GLY A 144 -23.32 -0.54 2.07
C GLY A 144 -22.78 -0.48 0.64
N ILE A 145 -21.47 -0.41 0.41
CA ILE A 145 -20.88 -0.37 -0.92
C ILE A 145 -20.36 -1.76 -1.30
N ARG A 146 -20.73 -2.26 -2.48
CA ARG A 146 -20.25 -3.56 -2.96
C ARG A 146 -18.72 -3.61 -3.02
N GLY A 147 -18.13 -4.65 -2.47
CA GLY A 147 -16.69 -4.88 -2.45
C GLY A 147 -16.00 -4.29 -1.22
N SER A 148 -16.73 -3.68 -0.28
CA SER A 148 -16.17 -3.28 1.01
C SER A 148 -15.98 -4.49 1.92
N ALA A 149 -14.85 -4.53 2.63
CA ALA A 149 -14.53 -5.50 3.67
C ALA A 149 -13.90 -4.79 4.86
N ASP A 150 -14.05 -5.36 6.06
CA ASP A 150 -13.44 -4.91 7.32
C ASP A 150 -13.60 -3.39 7.60
N VAL A 151 -14.75 -2.83 7.22
CA VAL A 151 -15.03 -1.40 7.40
C VAL A 151 -15.24 -1.09 8.88
N ALA A 152 -14.43 -0.20 9.42
CA ALA A 152 -14.55 0.27 10.81
C ALA A 152 -14.16 1.74 10.95
N ALA A 153 -14.93 2.49 11.74
CA ALA A 153 -14.45 3.73 12.35
C ALA A 153 -13.48 3.37 13.49
N ILE A 154 -12.39 4.11 13.62
CA ILE A 154 -11.47 3.96 14.75
C ILE A 154 -12.12 4.66 15.96
N PRO A 155 -12.37 3.93 17.07
CA PRO A 155 -13.03 4.49 18.22
C PRO A 155 -12.25 5.67 18.82
N ILE A 156 -12.92 6.79 19.04
CA ILE A 156 -12.37 7.98 19.70
C ILE A 156 -12.75 7.97 21.19
N SER A 157 -13.95 7.51 21.53
CA SER A 157 -14.52 7.50 22.87
C SER A 157 -14.89 6.09 23.31
N GLY A 158 -15.37 5.95 24.54
CA GLY A 158 -15.88 4.69 25.08
C GLY A 158 -14.91 3.95 25.99
N GLN A 159 -13.76 4.54 26.35
CA GLN A 159 -12.89 4.00 27.39
C GLN A 159 -13.43 4.41 28.76
N SER A 160 -13.67 3.42 29.64
CA SER A 160 -14.00 3.70 31.01
C SER A 160 -12.75 4.13 31.78
N GLU A 161 -12.86 5.28 32.44
CA GLU A 161 -11.81 5.86 33.27
C GLU A 161 -12.29 5.93 34.72
N LEU A 162 -11.37 5.66 35.66
CA LEU A 162 -11.58 5.93 37.06
C LEU A 162 -11.13 7.36 37.35
N ASP A 163 -12.11 8.22 37.69
CA ASP A 163 -11.86 9.62 38.02
C ASP A 163 -11.83 9.76 39.57
N ILE A 164 -10.68 10.18 40.09
CA ILE A 164 -10.44 10.38 41.52
C ILE A 164 -10.22 11.88 41.75
N ALA A 165 -11.30 12.58 42.05
CA ALA A 165 -11.26 14.02 42.29
C ALA A 165 -10.98 14.30 43.78
N ILE A 166 -9.73 14.65 44.08
CA ILE A 166 -9.28 14.96 45.45
C ILE A 166 -9.95 16.24 45.96
N ASP A 167 -10.56 16.19 47.16
CA ASP A 167 -11.16 17.32 47.84
C ASP A 167 -10.08 18.12 48.59
N ARG A 168 -9.69 19.25 48.04
CA ARG A 168 -8.59 20.08 48.57
C ARG A 168 -8.92 20.68 49.97
N GLU A 169 -10.16 20.91 50.27
CA GLU A 169 -10.55 21.43 51.60
C GLU A 169 -10.45 20.37 52.69
N LYS A 170 -10.83 19.12 52.35
CA LYS A 170 -10.72 18.00 53.29
C LYS A 170 -9.26 17.66 53.58
N ILE A 171 -8.41 17.56 52.55
CA ILE A 171 -6.98 17.26 52.77
C ILE A 171 -6.28 18.38 53.54
N ALA A 172 -6.63 19.68 53.32
CA ALA A 172 -6.07 20.79 54.03
C ALA A 172 -6.43 20.76 55.54
N ARG A 173 -7.69 20.40 55.89
CA ARG A 173 -8.10 20.25 57.29
C ARG A 173 -7.37 19.15 58.03
N LEU A 174 -6.98 18.11 57.34
CA LEU A 174 -6.20 16.98 57.89
C LEU A 174 -4.70 17.15 57.77
N GLY A 175 -4.23 18.28 57.19
CA GLY A 175 -2.82 18.53 56.96
C GLY A 175 -2.14 17.59 55.94
N VAL A 176 -2.92 16.81 55.17
CA VAL A 176 -2.41 15.84 54.20
C VAL A 176 -1.98 16.55 52.92
N ASN A 177 -0.82 16.18 52.43
CA ASN A 177 -0.31 16.73 51.15
C ASN A 177 -0.92 15.98 49.95
N ILE A 178 -1.26 16.72 48.88
CA ILE A 178 -1.72 16.11 47.60
C ILE A 178 -0.73 15.09 47.05
N ALA A 179 0.57 15.31 47.20
CA ALA A 179 1.61 14.40 46.75
C ALA A 179 1.50 13.04 47.43
N ASP A 180 1.24 13.04 48.76
CA ASP A 180 1.11 11.79 49.54
C ASP A 180 -0.14 11.01 49.12
N VAL A 181 -1.28 11.70 48.87
CA VAL A 181 -2.49 11.08 48.35
C VAL A 181 -2.22 10.45 46.98
N ASN A 182 -1.55 11.18 46.06
CA ASN A 182 -1.23 10.65 44.73
C ASN A 182 -0.25 9.45 44.81
N THR A 183 0.73 9.52 45.72
CA THR A 183 1.67 8.38 45.94
C THR A 183 0.94 7.15 46.45
N ALA A 184 -0.01 7.33 47.37
CA ALA A 184 -0.83 6.22 47.87
C ALA A 184 -1.69 5.63 46.76
N ILE A 185 -2.36 6.45 45.93
CA ILE A 185 -3.14 6.00 44.78
C ILE A 185 -2.26 5.24 43.78
N GLN A 186 -1.11 5.81 43.41
CA GLN A 186 -0.16 5.19 42.49
C GLN A 186 0.32 3.84 43.01
N THR A 187 0.77 3.80 44.25
CA THR A 187 1.27 2.55 44.90
C THR A 187 0.17 1.50 44.96
N ALA A 188 -1.05 1.89 45.35
CA ALA A 188 -2.16 0.97 45.50
C ALA A 188 -2.63 0.38 44.17
N LEU A 189 -2.82 1.22 43.13
CA LEU A 189 -3.48 0.84 41.87
C LEU A 189 -2.49 0.45 40.78
N ALA A 190 -1.57 1.34 40.42
CA ALA A 190 -0.60 1.11 39.34
C ALA A 190 0.61 0.30 39.79
N GLY A 191 1.02 0.48 41.05
CA GLY A 191 2.26 -0.02 41.60
C GLY A 191 3.36 1.03 41.55
N LEU A 192 4.22 0.99 42.56
CA LEU A 192 5.41 1.84 42.67
C LEU A 192 6.66 0.96 42.68
N ALA A 193 7.57 1.17 41.73
CA ALA A 193 8.87 0.52 41.72
C ALA A 193 9.72 1.11 42.90
N VAL A 194 9.98 0.31 43.88
CA VAL A 194 10.73 0.69 45.10
C VAL A 194 12.20 0.30 45.04
N ASN A 195 12.56 -0.66 44.17
CA ASN A 195 13.92 -1.13 43.96
C ASN A 195 14.02 -1.78 42.57
N THR A 196 15.25 -2.06 42.15
CA THR A 196 15.54 -2.81 40.92
C THR A 196 16.40 -4.02 41.25
N PHE A 197 15.99 -5.19 40.82
CA PHE A 197 16.74 -6.43 40.95
C PHE A 197 17.49 -6.72 39.65
N TYR A 198 18.76 -7.07 39.75
CA TYR A 198 19.64 -7.40 38.63
C TYR A 198 19.93 -8.90 38.59
N GLU A 199 19.78 -9.53 37.44
CA GLU A 199 20.13 -10.91 37.18
C GLU A 199 20.97 -11.00 35.90
N GLY A 200 22.29 -10.97 36.07
CA GLY A 200 23.24 -10.81 34.97
C GLY A 200 23.07 -9.45 34.31
N ASP A 201 22.73 -9.47 33.02
CA ASP A 201 22.46 -8.29 32.20
C ASP A 201 20.96 -7.84 32.22
N LYS A 202 20.12 -8.63 32.88
CA LYS A 202 18.67 -8.33 32.96
C LYS A 202 18.39 -7.48 34.18
N ARG A 203 17.43 -6.58 34.03
CA ARG A 203 16.95 -5.67 35.07
C ARG A 203 15.45 -5.84 35.28
N PHE A 204 15.05 -6.05 36.55
CA PHE A 204 13.66 -6.23 36.96
C PHE A 204 13.29 -5.25 38.06
N ASP A 205 12.18 -4.52 37.90
CA ASP A 205 11.69 -3.63 38.92
C ASP A 205 11.00 -4.43 40.05
N VAL A 206 11.35 -4.11 41.29
CA VAL A 206 10.64 -4.59 42.47
C VAL A 206 9.50 -3.63 42.77
N THR A 207 8.28 -4.05 42.46
CA THR A 207 7.09 -3.18 42.51
C THR A 207 6.18 -3.55 43.69
N VAL A 208 5.83 -2.56 44.50
CA VAL A 208 4.82 -2.69 45.56
C VAL A 208 3.47 -2.26 45.04
N ARG A 209 2.45 -3.12 45.20
CA ARG A 209 1.09 -2.86 44.76
C ARG A 209 0.09 -3.63 45.60
N LEU A 210 -1.15 -3.13 45.74
CA LEU A 210 -2.21 -3.89 46.37
C LEU A 210 -2.53 -5.16 45.56
N LYS A 211 -2.91 -6.24 46.25
CA LYS A 211 -3.43 -7.44 45.60
C LYS A 211 -4.69 -7.10 44.83
N GLU A 212 -4.95 -7.85 43.80
CA GLU A 212 -6.05 -7.61 42.86
C GLU A 212 -7.40 -7.49 43.54
N ASN A 213 -7.69 -8.38 44.52
CA ASN A 213 -8.94 -8.37 45.27
C ASN A 213 -9.22 -7.09 46.07
N TYR A 214 -8.24 -6.22 46.25
CA TYR A 214 -8.37 -4.96 46.99
C TYR A 214 -8.31 -3.71 46.08
N ARG A 215 -8.47 -3.89 44.77
CA ARG A 215 -8.42 -2.79 43.80
C ARG A 215 -9.31 -3.01 42.56
N ASN A 216 -10.22 -4.00 42.59
CA ASN A 216 -11.04 -4.34 41.46
C ASN A 216 -12.37 -3.56 41.40
N ALA A 217 -12.87 -3.10 42.53
CA ALA A 217 -14.10 -2.32 42.61
C ALA A 217 -13.83 -0.90 43.09
N ILE A 218 -14.75 0.00 42.77
CA ILE A 218 -14.66 1.42 43.25
C ILE A 218 -14.63 1.45 44.77
N ASP A 219 -15.42 0.62 45.44
CA ASP A 219 -15.48 0.55 46.90
C ASP A 219 -14.13 0.09 47.49
N ASP A 220 -13.44 -0.84 46.84
CA ASP A 220 -12.08 -1.25 47.24
C ASP A 220 -11.09 -0.08 47.16
N VAL A 221 -11.16 0.67 46.05
CA VAL A 221 -10.31 1.85 45.86
C VAL A 221 -10.59 2.94 46.90
N ALA A 222 -11.86 3.11 47.31
CA ALA A 222 -12.24 4.06 48.37
C ALA A 222 -11.65 3.69 49.73
N LEU A 223 -11.35 2.41 49.98
CA LEU A 223 -10.73 1.90 51.21
C LEU A 223 -9.22 2.04 51.27
N VAL A 224 -8.56 2.48 50.19
CA VAL A 224 -7.12 2.72 50.17
C VAL A 224 -6.73 3.69 51.27
N GLN A 225 -5.74 3.29 52.10
CA GLN A 225 -5.31 4.06 53.26
C GLN A 225 -4.24 5.08 52.86
N VAL A 226 -4.45 6.33 53.26
CA VAL A 226 -3.49 7.43 53.13
C VAL A 226 -2.98 7.80 54.51
N SER A 227 -1.68 7.85 54.72
CA SER A 227 -1.06 8.19 56.01
C SER A 227 -1.26 9.66 56.35
N LEU A 228 -1.56 9.94 57.62
CA LEU A 228 -1.58 11.29 58.14
C LEU A 228 -0.18 11.84 58.40
N PRO A 229 0.03 13.18 58.36
CA PRO A 229 1.40 13.77 58.49
C PRO A 229 2.09 13.50 59.83
N ASP A 230 1.33 13.24 60.89
CA ASP A 230 1.84 12.91 62.22
C ASP A 230 2.38 11.46 62.31
N GLY A 231 2.15 10.64 61.30
CA GLY A 231 2.51 9.24 61.27
C GLY A 231 1.74 8.30 62.20
N VAL A 232 0.74 8.82 62.91
CA VAL A 232 -0.03 8.09 63.95
C VAL A 232 -1.31 7.52 63.46
N GLY A 233 -1.79 7.96 62.27
CA GLY A 233 -3.06 7.51 61.74
C GLY A 233 -3.11 7.40 60.23
N THR A 234 -4.20 6.82 59.75
CA THR A 234 -4.54 6.74 58.32
C THR A 234 -5.96 7.22 58.10
N VAL A 235 -6.26 7.70 56.92
CA VAL A 235 -7.59 8.07 56.47
C VAL A 235 -7.89 7.39 55.12
N SER A 236 -9.14 6.96 54.92
CA SER A 236 -9.52 6.31 53.67
C SER A 236 -9.54 7.31 52.50
N LEU A 237 -9.18 6.86 51.30
CA LEU A 237 -9.20 7.69 50.11
C LEU A 237 -10.61 8.19 49.78
N GLY A 238 -11.66 7.40 50.08
CA GLY A 238 -13.05 7.82 49.90
C GLY A 238 -13.48 9.01 50.77
N GLU A 239 -12.79 9.25 51.91
CA GLU A 239 -13.02 10.45 52.72
C GLU A 239 -12.31 11.69 52.14
N LEU A 240 -11.23 11.49 51.40
CA LEU A 240 -10.38 12.55 50.82
C LEU A 240 -10.77 12.91 49.37
N ALA A 241 -11.45 12.03 48.64
CA ALA A 241 -11.72 12.18 47.22
C ALA A 241 -13.13 11.69 46.86
N ARG A 242 -13.65 12.23 45.76
CA ARG A 242 -14.82 11.66 45.07
C ARG A 242 -14.28 10.70 44.03
N ILE A 243 -14.73 9.44 44.09
CA ILE A 243 -14.30 8.37 43.19
C ILE A 243 -15.49 7.97 42.32
N GLN A 244 -15.35 8.06 41.00
CA GLN A 244 -16.42 7.73 40.05
C GLN A 244 -15.87 7.19 38.75
N THR A 245 -16.64 6.39 38.02
CA THR A 245 -16.30 6.05 36.63
C THR A 245 -16.87 7.10 35.68
N ARG A 246 -16.11 7.47 34.69
CA ARG A 246 -16.58 8.28 33.56
C ARG A 246 -16.19 7.64 32.24
N GLN A 247 -16.90 8.01 31.18
CA GLN A 247 -16.51 7.68 29.83
C GLN A 247 -15.47 8.70 29.33
N GLY A 248 -14.31 8.23 28.99
CA GLY A 248 -13.22 9.06 28.47
C GLY A 248 -12.94 8.83 27.00
N ALA A 249 -11.98 9.60 26.47
CA ALA A 249 -11.48 9.41 25.13
C ALA A 249 -10.58 8.18 25.08
N ALA A 250 -10.93 7.22 24.24
CA ALA A 250 -10.10 6.02 24.01
C ALA A 250 -8.79 6.38 23.27
N ARG A 251 -8.90 7.32 22.31
CA ARG A 251 -7.76 7.81 21.53
C ARG A 251 -8.05 9.19 20.96
N ILE A 252 -7.10 10.10 21.06
CA ILE A 252 -7.13 11.39 20.39
C ILE A 252 -6.02 11.45 19.36
N SER A 253 -6.38 11.26 18.11
CA SER A 253 -5.43 11.33 16.99
C SER A 253 -5.28 12.77 16.52
N ARG A 254 -4.05 13.16 16.19
CA ARG A 254 -3.73 14.47 15.60
C ARG A 254 -2.82 14.32 14.40
N GLU A 255 -3.05 15.16 13.41
CA GLU A 255 -2.21 15.29 12.23
C GLU A 255 -2.05 16.78 11.91
N ALA A 256 -0.82 17.22 11.68
CA ALA A 256 -0.50 18.64 11.49
C ALA A 256 -1.10 19.57 12.55
N GLY A 257 -1.17 19.12 13.82
CA GLY A 257 -1.74 19.86 14.94
C GLY A 257 -3.28 19.77 15.08
N GLY A 258 -4.01 19.40 14.04
CA GLY A 258 -5.46 19.24 14.05
C GLY A 258 -5.91 17.87 14.57
N ARG A 259 -7.04 17.81 15.31
CA ARG A 259 -7.66 16.54 15.71
C ARG A 259 -8.24 15.83 14.49
N SER A 260 -8.17 14.52 14.47
CA SER A 260 -8.68 13.70 13.38
C SER A 260 -9.36 12.42 13.85
N ALA A 261 -10.40 12.02 13.11
CA ALA A 261 -11.00 10.70 13.15
C ALA A 261 -10.67 9.95 11.88
N SER A 262 -10.57 8.63 11.94
CA SER A 262 -10.27 7.81 10.78
C SER A 262 -11.25 6.67 10.61
N VAL A 263 -11.61 6.41 9.35
CA VAL A 263 -12.38 5.24 8.94
C VAL A 263 -11.50 4.42 8.02
N LYS A 264 -11.37 3.13 8.31
CA LYS A 264 -10.63 2.18 7.48
C LYS A 264 -11.57 1.28 6.70
N ALA A 265 -11.11 0.82 5.55
CA ALA A 265 -11.78 -0.20 4.75
C ALA A 265 -10.77 -1.01 3.96
N ASN A 266 -11.04 -2.30 3.82
CA ASN A 266 -10.38 -3.21 2.87
C ASN A 266 -11.30 -3.48 1.69
N LEU A 267 -10.76 -4.02 0.60
CA LEU A 267 -11.51 -4.33 -0.60
C LEU A 267 -11.44 -5.82 -0.93
N LEU A 268 -12.59 -6.37 -1.32
CA LEU A 268 -12.72 -7.75 -1.77
C LEU A 268 -13.42 -7.79 -3.13
N GLY A 269 -12.74 -8.35 -4.13
CA GLY A 269 -13.31 -8.57 -5.47
C GLY A 269 -13.70 -7.31 -6.24
N ARG A 270 -13.11 -6.16 -5.92
CA ARG A 270 -13.37 -4.89 -6.62
C ARG A 270 -12.11 -4.03 -6.70
N ASP A 271 -11.96 -3.26 -7.80
CA ASP A 271 -10.86 -2.33 -7.97
C ASP A 271 -11.01 -1.10 -7.05
N GLN A 272 -9.87 -0.60 -6.59
CA GLN A 272 -9.78 0.49 -5.64
C GLN A 272 -10.31 1.82 -6.21
N GLY A 273 -10.02 2.10 -7.48
CA GLY A 273 -10.40 3.36 -8.12
C GLY A 273 -11.92 3.52 -8.27
N SER A 274 -12.64 2.46 -8.70
CA SER A 274 -14.11 2.51 -8.84
C SER A 274 -14.79 2.57 -7.48
N PHE A 275 -14.26 1.84 -6.49
CA PHE A 275 -14.79 1.88 -5.13
C PHE A 275 -14.68 3.29 -4.52
N VAL A 276 -13.50 3.90 -4.58
CA VAL A 276 -13.28 5.23 -3.99
C VAL A 276 -14.14 6.28 -4.66
N ARG A 277 -14.28 6.25 -5.99
CA ARG A 277 -15.17 7.20 -6.69
C ARG A 277 -16.63 7.07 -6.24
N GLU A 278 -17.14 5.84 -6.09
CA GLU A 278 -18.50 5.62 -5.58
C GLU A 278 -18.64 6.06 -4.13
N ALA A 279 -17.65 5.71 -3.29
CA ALA A 279 -17.62 6.10 -1.88
C ALA A 279 -17.60 7.62 -1.71
N GLN A 280 -16.74 8.32 -2.46
CA GLN A 280 -16.68 9.78 -2.45
C GLN A 280 -18.01 10.43 -2.82
N LYS A 281 -18.68 9.89 -3.85
CA LYS A 281 -19.99 10.37 -4.27
C LYS A 281 -21.03 10.20 -3.15
N LYS A 282 -21.16 8.97 -2.61
CA LYS A 282 -22.14 8.65 -1.56
C LYS A 282 -21.89 9.42 -0.25
N VAL A 283 -20.62 9.56 0.14
CA VAL A 283 -20.24 10.33 1.34
C VAL A 283 -20.59 11.81 1.15
N ARG A 284 -20.26 12.40 0.00
CA ARG A 284 -20.58 13.80 -0.31
C ARG A 284 -22.10 14.09 -0.33
N GLU A 285 -22.91 13.13 -0.78
CA GLU A 285 -24.37 13.26 -0.84
C GLU A 285 -25.03 13.09 0.52
N LYS A 286 -24.45 12.29 1.43
CA LYS A 286 -25.13 11.87 2.67
C LYS A 286 -24.52 12.45 3.94
N VAL A 287 -23.27 12.90 3.91
CA VAL A 287 -22.58 13.43 5.09
C VAL A 287 -22.43 14.94 4.98
N VAL A 288 -23.16 15.64 5.82
CA VAL A 288 -23.04 17.10 5.96
C VAL A 288 -21.99 17.39 7.03
N LEU A 289 -20.94 18.11 6.64
CA LEU A 289 -19.87 18.54 7.55
C LEU A 289 -20.16 19.95 8.05
N PRO A 290 -20.03 20.20 9.36
CA PRO A 290 -20.07 21.58 9.89
C PRO A 290 -18.89 22.42 9.35
N PRO A 291 -18.96 23.75 9.42
CA PRO A 291 -17.85 24.63 9.10
C PRO A 291 -16.59 24.27 9.91
N GLY A 292 -15.42 24.27 9.26
CA GLY A 292 -14.15 23.91 9.87
C GLY A 292 -13.83 22.41 9.90
N TYR A 293 -14.71 21.56 9.34
CA TYR A 293 -14.45 20.14 9.16
C TYR A 293 -14.09 19.81 7.72
N THR A 294 -13.12 18.91 7.53
CA THR A 294 -12.67 18.48 6.22
C THR A 294 -12.48 16.95 6.16
N ILE A 295 -12.62 16.38 4.96
CA ILE A 295 -12.39 14.96 4.70
C ILE A 295 -11.25 14.81 3.71
N THR A 296 -10.31 13.91 3.99
CA THR A 296 -9.28 13.47 3.07
C THR A 296 -9.35 11.97 2.84
N TRP A 297 -8.94 11.56 1.65
CA TRP A 297 -8.92 10.17 1.21
C TRP A 297 -7.47 9.74 1.02
N GLY A 298 -7.02 8.81 1.82
CA GLY A 298 -5.65 8.31 1.85
C GLY A 298 -5.57 6.79 1.72
N GLY A 299 -4.41 6.25 2.08
CA GLY A 299 -4.08 4.84 1.95
C GLY A 299 -3.40 4.54 0.62
N GLN A 300 -3.45 3.27 0.20
CA GLN A 300 -2.84 2.83 -1.06
C GLN A 300 -3.39 3.57 -2.29
N PHE A 301 -4.63 4.03 -2.23
CA PHE A 301 -5.27 4.80 -3.30
C PHE A 301 -4.53 6.11 -3.62
N GLU A 302 -4.05 6.82 -2.62
CA GLU A 302 -3.29 8.07 -2.82
C GLU A 302 -1.97 7.81 -3.56
N ASN A 303 -1.27 6.74 -3.19
CA ASN A 303 -0.04 6.34 -3.87
C ASN A 303 -0.28 5.95 -5.33
N GLN A 304 -1.37 5.21 -5.59
CA GLN A 304 -1.78 4.88 -6.95
C GLN A 304 -2.09 6.14 -7.76
N GLN A 305 -2.83 7.09 -7.21
CA GLN A 305 -3.11 8.36 -7.89
C GLN A 305 -1.85 9.17 -8.19
N ARG A 306 -0.91 9.24 -7.22
CA ARG A 306 0.39 9.92 -7.43
C ARG A 306 1.18 9.26 -8.54
N ALA A 307 1.24 7.92 -8.56
CA ALA A 307 1.92 7.17 -9.60
C ALA A 307 1.29 7.43 -10.99
N VAL A 308 -0.03 7.35 -11.10
CA VAL A 308 -0.76 7.61 -12.36
C VAL A 308 -0.55 9.05 -12.83
N LYS A 309 -0.63 10.05 -11.95
CA LYS A 309 -0.35 11.45 -12.31
C LYS A 309 1.07 11.65 -12.83
N ARG A 310 2.07 11.05 -12.17
CA ARG A 310 3.47 11.12 -12.62
C ARG A 310 3.65 10.47 -13.98
N LEU A 311 3.08 9.28 -14.19
CA LEU A 311 3.13 8.59 -15.49
C LEU A 311 2.43 9.39 -16.58
N ALA A 312 1.28 10.00 -16.29
CA ALA A 312 0.55 10.84 -17.25
C ALA A 312 1.35 12.07 -17.74
N ILE A 313 2.32 12.53 -16.96
CA ILE A 313 3.22 13.63 -17.34
C ILE A 313 4.48 13.08 -18.01
N ILE A 314 5.10 12.05 -17.43
CA ILE A 314 6.39 11.54 -17.90
C ILE A 314 6.26 10.85 -19.25
N VAL A 315 5.21 10.05 -19.49
CA VAL A 315 5.05 9.29 -20.73
C VAL A 315 4.96 10.19 -21.97
N PRO A 316 4.12 11.25 -22.02
CA PRO A 316 4.12 12.18 -23.16
C PRO A 316 5.45 12.90 -23.39
N ILE A 317 6.13 13.31 -22.30
CA ILE A 317 7.45 13.94 -22.41
C ILE A 317 8.47 12.97 -23.00
N THR A 318 8.48 11.70 -22.53
CA THR A 318 9.37 10.67 -23.06
C THR A 318 9.10 10.38 -24.54
N LEU A 319 7.82 10.27 -24.94
CA LEU A 319 7.45 10.07 -26.34
C LEU A 319 7.89 11.25 -27.22
N LEU A 320 7.77 12.49 -26.73
CA LEU A 320 8.23 13.67 -27.44
C LEU A 320 9.76 13.70 -27.58
N LEU A 321 10.49 13.32 -26.54
CA LEU A 321 11.96 13.17 -26.61
C LEU A 321 12.37 12.07 -27.60
N ILE A 322 11.73 10.92 -27.55
CA ILE A 322 11.99 9.82 -28.50
C ILE A 322 11.70 10.31 -29.92
N PHE A 323 10.56 10.98 -30.15
CA PHE A 323 10.23 11.54 -31.47
C PHE A 323 11.29 12.53 -31.94
N SER A 324 11.76 13.42 -31.06
CA SER A 324 12.79 14.42 -31.40
C SER A 324 14.11 13.74 -31.77
N LEU A 325 14.52 12.70 -31.03
CA LEU A 325 15.73 11.93 -31.32
C LEU A 325 15.60 11.17 -32.65
N LEU A 326 14.44 10.55 -32.91
CA LEU A 326 14.17 9.86 -34.17
C LEU A 326 14.16 10.84 -35.35
N PHE A 327 13.57 12.02 -35.16
CA PHE A 327 13.58 13.07 -36.17
C PHE A 327 15.02 13.53 -36.47
N TRP A 328 15.83 13.72 -35.45
CA TRP A 328 17.23 14.11 -35.65
C TRP A 328 18.05 13.00 -36.33
N ALA A 329 17.81 11.72 -35.97
CA ALA A 329 18.52 10.59 -36.57
C ALA A 329 18.16 10.36 -38.05
N PHE A 330 16.88 10.48 -38.42
CA PHE A 330 16.41 10.17 -39.77
C PHE A 330 16.27 11.41 -40.69
N GLY A 331 16.30 12.61 -40.15
CA GLY A 331 16.02 13.85 -40.89
C GLY A 331 14.60 13.92 -41.51
N SER A 332 13.68 13.04 -41.07
CA SER A 332 12.33 12.90 -41.63
C SER A 332 11.28 12.63 -40.57
N VAL A 333 10.27 13.51 -40.55
CA VAL A 333 9.10 13.34 -39.67
C VAL A 333 8.34 12.04 -39.99
N ARG A 334 8.21 11.69 -41.25
CA ARG A 334 7.46 10.49 -41.69
C ARG A 334 8.11 9.22 -41.16
N LYS A 335 9.44 9.08 -41.30
CA LYS A 335 10.19 7.93 -40.79
C LYS A 335 10.14 7.84 -39.27
N ALA A 336 10.23 8.98 -38.56
CA ALA A 336 10.07 9.02 -37.10
C ALA A 336 8.67 8.56 -36.64
N ILE A 337 7.62 9.01 -37.34
CA ILE A 337 6.25 8.56 -37.06
C ILE A 337 6.09 7.07 -37.36
N LEU A 338 6.66 6.57 -38.46
CA LEU A 338 6.59 5.15 -38.82
C LEU A 338 7.14 4.25 -37.70
N VAL A 339 8.29 4.62 -37.12
CA VAL A 339 8.89 3.88 -36.00
C VAL A 339 8.00 3.95 -34.77
N LEU A 340 7.44 5.13 -34.43
CA LEU A 340 6.52 5.27 -33.30
C LEU A 340 5.21 4.51 -33.47
N LEU A 341 4.76 4.29 -34.72
CA LEU A 341 3.53 3.55 -35.00
C LEU A 341 3.59 2.06 -34.62
N ILE A 342 4.81 1.52 -34.45
CA ILE A 342 5.01 0.14 -33.97
C ILE A 342 4.64 0.01 -32.49
N VAL A 343 4.80 1.08 -31.70
CA VAL A 343 4.59 1.04 -30.24
C VAL A 343 3.17 0.61 -29.85
N PRO A 344 2.07 1.17 -30.40
CA PRO A 344 0.74 0.67 -30.13
C PRO A 344 0.55 -0.81 -30.51
N GLY A 345 1.15 -1.24 -31.62
CA GLY A 345 1.10 -2.64 -32.04
C GLY A 345 1.77 -3.58 -31.04
N SER A 346 2.92 -3.19 -30.50
CA SER A 346 3.62 -3.98 -29.50
C SER A 346 2.84 -4.12 -28.18
N MET A 347 2.00 -3.13 -27.83
CA MET A 347 1.17 -3.19 -26.63
C MET A 347 0.08 -4.27 -26.70
N ILE A 348 -0.38 -4.65 -27.90
CA ILE A 348 -1.41 -5.68 -28.08
C ILE A 348 -0.96 -7.00 -27.46
N GLY A 349 0.27 -7.43 -27.71
CA GLY A 349 0.82 -8.68 -27.14
C GLY A 349 0.95 -8.61 -25.61
N GLY A 350 1.34 -7.45 -25.06
CA GLY A 350 1.39 -7.25 -23.63
C GLY A 350 0.01 -7.34 -22.96
N ILE A 351 -1.03 -6.74 -23.57
CA ILE A 351 -2.40 -6.82 -23.11
C ILE A 351 -2.92 -8.27 -23.18
N ALA A 352 -2.65 -8.96 -24.29
CA ALA A 352 -3.03 -10.36 -24.47
C ALA A 352 -2.36 -11.27 -23.43
N ALA A 353 -1.08 -11.05 -23.14
CA ALA A 353 -0.35 -11.82 -22.13
C ALA A 353 -0.89 -11.59 -20.72
N LEU A 354 -1.25 -10.37 -20.35
CA LEU A 354 -1.93 -10.08 -19.07
C LEU A 354 -3.27 -10.82 -18.98
N ALA A 355 -4.08 -10.76 -20.04
CA ALA A 355 -5.38 -11.42 -20.07
C ALA A 355 -5.26 -12.94 -19.96
N LEU A 356 -4.34 -13.56 -20.71
CA LEU A 356 -4.07 -15.01 -20.67
C LEU A 356 -3.52 -15.47 -19.31
N ALA A 357 -2.71 -14.63 -18.65
CA ALA A 357 -2.19 -14.92 -17.33
C ALA A 357 -3.18 -14.62 -16.19
N GLY A 358 -4.38 -14.11 -16.48
CA GLY A 358 -5.37 -13.70 -15.47
C GLY A 358 -4.91 -12.52 -14.60
N LEU A 359 -4.01 -11.67 -15.10
CA LEU A 359 -3.42 -10.56 -14.37
C LEU A 359 -4.13 -9.25 -14.69
N HIS A 360 -4.32 -8.42 -13.65
CA HIS A 360 -4.90 -7.10 -13.83
C HIS A 360 -3.84 -6.06 -14.20
N PHE A 361 -4.29 -5.01 -14.91
CA PHE A 361 -3.43 -3.86 -15.18
C PHE A 361 -2.98 -3.19 -13.88
N SER A 362 -1.69 -3.06 -13.70
CA SER A 362 -1.05 -2.52 -12.50
C SER A 362 0.05 -1.52 -12.87
N VAL A 363 0.58 -0.80 -11.88
CA VAL A 363 1.73 0.09 -12.08
C VAL A 363 2.94 -0.70 -12.63
N SER A 364 3.17 -1.92 -12.12
CA SER A 364 4.24 -2.80 -12.64
C SER A 364 4.01 -3.17 -14.10
N ALA A 365 2.77 -3.49 -14.50
CA ALA A 365 2.43 -3.73 -15.89
C ALA A 365 2.67 -2.47 -16.75
N ALA A 366 2.32 -1.28 -16.26
CA ALA A 366 2.55 -0.02 -16.97
C ALA A 366 4.04 0.22 -17.24
N VAL A 367 4.92 -0.07 -16.27
CA VAL A 367 6.38 -0.02 -16.45
C VAL A 367 6.83 -1.05 -17.50
N GLY A 368 6.22 -2.25 -17.50
CA GLY A 368 6.46 -3.26 -18.55
C GLY A 368 6.11 -2.74 -19.94
N PHE A 369 5.00 -2.03 -20.12
CA PHE A 369 4.63 -1.41 -21.39
C PHE A 369 5.63 -0.35 -21.84
N ILE A 370 6.17 0.46 -20.92
CA ILE A 370 7.23 1.44 -21.24
C ILE A 370 8.49 0.73 -21.73
N ALA A 371 8.88 -0.39 -21.08
CA ALA A 371 10.02 -1.18 -21.50
C ALA A 371 9.82 -1.79 -22.91
N VAL A 372 8.64 -2.36 -23.18
CA VAL A 372 8.28 -2.89 -24.52
C VAL A 372 8.31 -1.80 -25.57
N ALA A 373 7.79 -0.60 -25.26
CA ALA A 373 7.86 0.53 -26.18
C ALA A 373 9.30 0.89 -26.54
N GLY A 374 10.21 0.91 -25.55
CA GLY A 374 11.65 1.14 -25.79
C GLY A 374 12.28 0.09 -26.71
N ILE A 375 12.03 -1.20 -26.45
CA ILE A 375 12.52 -2.30 -27.28
C ILE A 375 11.96 -2.22 -28.71
N SER A 376 10.67 -1.87 -28.84
CA SER A 376 10.00 -1.74 -30.14
C SER A 376 10.58 -0.61 -30.96
N VAL A 377 10.83 0.55 -30.36
CA VAL A 377 11.47 1.70 -31.00
C VAL A 377 12.89 1.35 -31.43
N GLN A 378 13.69 0.70 -30.57
CA GLN A 378 15.04 0.27 -30.89
C GLN A 378 15.07 -0.65 -32.12
N ASN A 379 14.24 -1.68 -32.14
CA ASN A 379 14.15 -2.60 -33.28
C ASN A 379 13.64 -1.89 -34.54
N GLY A 380 12.69 -0.95 -34.39
CA GLY A 380 12.17 -0.13 -35.48
C GLY A 380 13.25 0.78 -36.11
N VAL A 381 14.08 1.40 -35.28
CA VAL A 381 15.23 2.22 -35.74
C VAL A 381 16.18 1.40 -36.56
N ILE A 382 16.63 0.25 -36.02
CA ILE A 382 17.58 -0.67 -36.71
C ILE A 382 17.00 -1.14 -38.06
N MET A 383 15.69 -1.39 -38.12
CA MET A 383 15.02 -1.82 -39.35
C MET A 383 14.97 -0.70 -40.38
N VAL A 384 14.49 0.51 -39.97
CA VAL A 384 14.38 1.67 -40.89
C VAL A 384 15.73 2.11 -41.39
N GLU A 385 16.78 2.11 -40.56
CA GLU A 385 18.13 2.43 -40.93
C GLU A 385 18.64 1.49 -42.01
N GLN A 386 18.44 0.17 -41.83
CA GLN A 386 18.82 -0.84 -42.82
C GLN A 386 18.08 -0.68 -44.14
N ILE A 387 16.76 -0.40 -44.10
CA ILE A 387 16.00 -0.20 -45.35
C ILE A 387 16.49 1.06 -46.07
N VAL A 388 16.79 2.15 -45.35
CA VAL A 388 17.30 3.40 -45.92
C VAL A 388 18.70 3.17 -46.56
N GLU A 389 19.58 2.40 -45.89
CA GLU A 389 20.88 2.08 -46.43
C GLU A 389 20.77 1.28 -47.76
N LEU A 390 19.88 0.28 -47.80
CA LEU A 390 19.64 -0.50 -49.00
C LEU A 390 18.98 0.33 -50.12
N LEU A 391 18.09 1.26 -49.77
CA LEU A 391 17.45 2.16 -50.72
C LEU A 391 18.47 3.08 -51.44
N HIS A 392 19.56 3.43 -50.80
CA HIS A 392 20.66 4.18 -51.43
C HIS A 392 21.44 3.32 -52.47
N LYS A 393 21.44 2.02 -52.28
CA LYS A 393 22.12 1.07 -53.20
C LYS A 393 21.18 0.60 -54.31
N GLU A 394 19.89 0.41 -54.01
CA GLU A 394 18.84 -0.07 -54.91
C GLU A 394 17.82 1.01 -55.20
N LYS A 395 17.34 1.08 -56.44
CA LYS A 395 16.38 2.07 -56.86
C LYS A 395 14.92 1.74 -56.50
N ASN A 396 14.61 0.48 -56.07
CA ASN A 396 13.27 0.03 -55.80
C ASN A 396 13.00 -0.02 -54.28
N VAL A 397 12.03 0.81 -53.80
CA VAL A 397 11.65 0.94 -52.39
C VAL A 397 11.16 -0.40 -51.82
N LEU A 398 10.37 -1.16 -52.60
CA LEU A 398 9.80 -2.43 -52.13
C LEU A 398 10.88 -3.50 -51.95
N THR A 399 11.83 -3.61 -52.91
CA THR A 399 12.94 -4.53 -52.82
C THR A 399 13.84 -4.22 -51.62
N ALA A 400 14.16 -2.93 -51.42
CA ALA A 400 14.96 -2.48 -50.27
C ALA A 400 14.27 -2.80 -48.92
N ALA A 401 12.94 -2.65 -48.86
CA ALA A 401 12.18 -2.98 -47.67
C ALA A 401 12.16 -4.48 -47.35
N ILE A 402 11.98 -5.33 -48.37
CA ILE A 402 12.03 -6.80 -48.23
C ILE A 402 13.42 -7.28 -47.83
N GLU A 403 14.47 -6.86 -48.55
CA GLU A 403 15.85 -7.25 -48.26
C GLU A 403 16.30 -6.72 -46.86
N GLY A 404 15.88 -5.52 -46.49
CA GLY A 404 16.10 -4.98 -45.16
C GLY A 404 15.47 -5.84 -44.07
N ALA A 405 14.21 -6.28 -44.26
CA ALA A 405 13.52 -7.17 -43.33
C ALA A 405 14.24 -8.54 -43.22
N VAL A 406 14.65 -9.14 -44.35
CA VAL A 406 15.37 -10.43 -44.39
C VAL A 406 16.71 -10.30 -43.71
N SER A 407 17.49 -9.26 -43.98
CA SER A 407 18.83 -9.06 -43.39
C SER A 407 18.79 -8.86 -41.88
N ARG A 408 17.72 -8.21 -41.35
CA ARG A 408 17.52 -7.93 -39.92
C ARG A 408 16.69 -8.98 -39.17
N LEU A 409 16.18 -10.00 -39.86
CA LEU A 409 15.39 -11.07 -39.26
C LEU A 409 16.14 -11.76 -38.09
N ARG A 410 17.39 -12.19 -38.33
CA ARG A 410 18.17 -12.88 -37.31
C ARG A 410 18.49 -12.01 -36.10
N PRO A 411 19.03 -10.77 -36.21
CA PRO A 411 19.28 -9.90 -35.07
C PRO A 411 18.02 -9.60 -34.24
N ILE A 412 16.89 -9.27 -34.90
CA ILE A 412 15.63 -8.94 -34.21
C ILE A 412 15.06 -10.17 -33.50
N LEU A 413 15.09 -11.34 -34.11
CA LEU A 413 14.67 -12.58 -33.44
C LEU A 413 15.57 -12.93 -32.25
N MET A 414 16.87 -12.72 -32.34
CA MET A 414 17.79 -12.97 -31.23
C MET A 414 17.50 -12.03 -30.03
N THR A 415 17.28 -10.75 -30.28
CA THR A 415 16.91 -9.79 -29.20
C THR A 415 15.57 -10.15 -28.58
N ALA A 416 14.60 -10.55 -29.40
CA ALA A 416 13.28 -10.97 -28.93
C ALA A 416 13.34 -12.24 -28.07
N LEU A 417 14.09 -13.25 -28.54
CA LEU A 417 14.28 -14.49 -27.78
C LEU A 417 15.03 -14.24 -26.46
N MET A 418 16.08 -13.41 -26.51
CA MET A 418 16.85 -13.07 -25.31
C MET A 418 16.00 -12.39 -24.26
N ALA A 419 15.21 -11.37 -24.64
CA ALA A 419 14.30 -10.66 -23.72
C ALA A 419 13.15 -11.57 -23.24
N GLY A 420 12.53 -12.34 -24.16
CA GLY A 420 11.43 -13.25 -23.85
C GLY A 420 11.84 -14.40 -22.93
N LEU A 421 12.88 -15.13 -23.30
CA LEU A 421 13.37 -16.28 -22.51
C LEU A 421 13.98 -15.84 -21.17
N GLY A 422 14.67 -14.68 -21.14
CA GLY A 422 15.25 -14.13 -19.91
C GLY A 422 14.21 -13.78 -18.85
N LEU A 423 13.03 -13.31 -19.28
CA LEU A 423 11.92 -12.92 -18.38
C LEU A 423 10.85 -14.01 -18.22
N LEU A 424 10.91 -15.10 -19.01
CA LEU A 424 9.92 -16.17 -18.93
C LEU A 424 9.81 -16.80 -17.53
N PRO A 425 10.90 -17.09 -16.80
CA PRO A 425 10.81 -17.62 -15.44
C PRO A 425 10.06 -16.66 -14.50
N ALA A 426 10.28 -15.34 -14.62
CA ALA A 426 9.60 -14.35 -13.82
C ALA A 426 8.10 -14.21 -14.21
N ALA A 427 7.76 -14.34 -15.50
CA ALA A 427 6.38 -14.31 -15.99
C ALA A 427 5.56 -15.53 -15.52
N LEU A 428 6.20 -16.68 -15.34
CA LEU A 428 5.59 -17.94 -14.88
C LEU A 428 5.69 -18.14 -13.37
N SER A 429 6.38 -17.27 -12.65
CA SER A 429 6.57 -17.40 -11.20
C SER A 429 5.24 -17.24 -10.45
N HIS A 430 5.02 -18.13 -9.47
CA HIS A 430 3.88 -18.07 -8.54
C HIS A 430 4.37 -18.09 -7.07
N GLY A 431 5.66 -17.82 -6.84
CA GLY A 431 6.23 -17.76 -5.50
C GLY A 431 5.83 -16.48 -4.76
N ILE A 432 5.96 -16.51 -3.43
CA ILE A 432 5.77 -15.36 -2.54
C ILE A 432 6.67 -14.21 -3.01
N GLY A 433 6.13 -12.99 -3.16
CA GLY A 433 6.84 -11.80 -3.63
C GLY A 433 6.93 -11.65 -5.14
N SER A 434 6.42 -12.62 -5.93
CA SER A 434 6.44 -12.54 -7.42
C SER A 434 5.35 -11.63 -8.00
N GLU A 435 4.39 -11.16 -7.19
CA GLU A 435 3.19 -10.45 -7.64
C GLU A 435 3.49 -9.13 -8.35
N THR A 436 4.62 -8.48 -8.04
CA THR A 436 5.06 -7.26 -8.74
C THR A 436 5.85 -7.56 -10.01
N GLN A 437 6.66 -8.63 -10.00
CA GLN A 437 7.52 -8.97 -11.12
C GLN A 437 6.75 -9.67 -12.25
N ARG A 438 5.77 -10.51 -11.90
CA ARG A 438 4.99 -11.31 -12.84
C ARG A 438 4.22 -10.47 -13.86
N PRO A 439 3.44 -9.43 -13.51
CA PRO A 439 2.77 -8.57 -14.48
C PRO A 439 3.74 -7.82 -15.39
N PHE A 440 4.85 -7.33 -14.84
CA PHE A 440 5.91 -6.69 -15.59
C PHE A 440 6.52 -7.63 -16.63
N ALA A 441 6.92 -8.82 -16.20
CA ALA A 441 7.54 -9.83 -17.08
C ALA A 441 6.55 -10.35 -18.14
N ALA A 442 5.29 -10.61 -17.77
CA ALA A 442 4.26 -11.06 -18.71
C ALA A 442 4.01 -10.05 -19.83
N VAL A 443 3.95 -8.76 -19.50
CA VAL A 443 3.82 -7.67 -20.49
C VAL A 443 5.00 -7.65 -21.43
N ILE A 444 6.23 -7.80 -20.93
CA ILE A 444 7.42 -7.78 -21.79
C ILE A 444 7.47 -9.00 -22.69
N VAL A 445 7.24 -10.20 -22.16
CA VAL A 445 7.24 -11.44 -22.97
C VAL A 445 6.21 -11.37 -24.08
N GLY A 446 4.96 -11.01 -23.78
CA GLY A 446 3.92 -10.89 -24.79
C GLY A 446 4.14 -9.71 -25.74
N GLY A 447 4.58 -8.58 -25.19
CA GLY A 447 4.83 -7.37 -25.97
C GLY A 447 5.99 -7.52 -26.96
N VAL A 448 7.06 -8.23 -26.59
CA VAL A 448 8.18 -8.50 -27.48
C VAL A 448 7.78 -9.42 -28.65
N ILE A 449 6.89 -10.39 -28.44
CA ILE A 449 6.35 -11.22 -29.51
C ILE A 449 5.60 -10.38 -30.53
N SER A 450 4.66 -9.55 -30.08
CA SER A 450 3.92 -8.65 -30.99
C SER A 450 4.83 -7.60 -31.61
N ALA A 451 5.76 -6.99 -30.85
CA ALA A 451 6.72 -6.04 -31.38
C ALA A 451 7.54 -6.62 -32.52
N THR A 452 8.01 -7.85 -32.37
CA THR A 452 8.77 -8.58 -33.42
C THR A 452 7.94 -8.75 -34.68
N PHE A 453 6.69 -9.18 -34.52
CA PHE A 453 5.75 -9.31 -35.65
C PHE A 453 5.53 -7.98 -36.37
N PHE A 454 5.22 -6.92 -35.64
CA PHE A 454 4.99 -5.58 -36.21
C PHE A 454 6.25 -5.02 -36.87
N THR A 455 7.42 -5.21 -36.27
CA THR A 455 8.68 -4.72 -36.81
C THR A 455 9.13 -5.47 -38.07
N LEU A 456 8.97 -6.80 -38.11
CA LEU A 456 9.42 -7.59 -39.23
C LEU A 456 8.45 -7.59 -40.41
N LEU A 457 7.14 -7.44 -40.16
CA LEU A 457 6.12 -7.52 -41.22
C LEU A 457 5.49 -6.18 -41.51
N LEU A 458 4.93 -5.51 -40.51
CA LEU A 458 4.15 -4.30 -40.73
C LEU A 458 5.01 -3.10 -41.12
N LEU A 459 6.16 -2.95 -40.48
CA LEU A 459 7.04 -1.79 -40.72
C LEU A 459 7.60 -1.80 -42.16
N PRO A 460 8.15 -2.89 -42.69
CA PRO A 460 8.61 -2.93 -44.11
C PRO A 460 7.48 -2.70 -45.12
N LEU A 461 6.28 -3.25 -44.82
CA LEU A 461 5.09 -3.08 -45.65
C LEU A 461 4.61 -1.61 -45.66
N ALA A 462 4.67 -0.91 -44.52
CA ALA A 462 4.25 0.48 -44.39
C ALA A 462 5.32 1.47 -44.88
N PHE A 463 6.59 1.06 -44.94
CA PHE A 463 7.71 1.95 -45.26
C PHE A 463 7.54 2.71 -46.59
N PRO A 464 7.01 2.12 -47.70
CA PRO A 464 6.80 2.85 -48.95
C PRO A 464 5.87 4.08 -48.81
N TRP A 465 4.89 4.02 -47.92
CA TRP A 465 3.94 5.14 -47.69
C TRP A 465 4.56 6.27 -46.86
N PHE A 466 5.59 5.97 -46.08
CA PHE A 466 6.29 6.91 -45.21
C PHE A 466 7.66 7.35 -45.75
N ASN A 467 8.03 6.88 -46.97
CA ASN A 467 9.26 7.29 -47.60
C ASN A 467 9.09 8.68 -48.25
N ASP A 468 9.96 9.62 -47.89
CA ASP A 468 10.09 10.86 -48.61
C ASP A 468 10.77 10.55 -49.94
N SER A 469 10.19 10.90 -51.06
CA SER A 469 10.81 10.72 -52.38
C SER A 469 12.26 11.20 -52.32
N VAL A 470 13.22 10.25 -52.54
CA VAL A 470 14.63 10.59 -52.53
C VAL A 470 14.85 11.53 -53.70
N ALA A 471 15.07 12.83 -53.42
CA ALA A 471 15.60 13.73 -54.43
C ALA A 471 16.93 13.11 -54.88
N PRO A 472 17.13 12.98 -56.22
CA PRO A 472 18.40 12.42 -56.72
C PRO A 472 19.55 13.26 -56.13
N ILE A 473 20.44 12.62 -55.41
CA ILE A 473 21.70 13.26 -54.98
C ILE A 473 22.42 13.54 -56.29
N ILE A 474 22.44 14.79 -56.69
CA ILE A 474 23.28 15.26 -57.81
C ILE A 474 24.70 14.98 -57.34
N PRO A 475 25.47 14.05 -58.01
CA PRO A 475 26.86 13.86 -57.66
C PRO A 475 27.55 15.23 -57.82
N PRO A 476 28.50 15.55 -56.94
CA PRO A 476 29.24 16.82 -57.06
C PRO A 476 29.81 16.85 -58.47
N SER A 477 29.46 17.92 -59.20
CA SER A 477 29.94 18.17 -60.56
C SER A 477 31.47 18.04 -60.55
N THR A 478 31.99 17.05 -61.26
CA THR A 478 33.43 16.95 -61.52
C THR A 478 33.91 18.30 -62.02
N PRO A 479 34.97 18.85 -61.43
CA PRO A 479 35.50 20.10 -61.94
C PRO A 479 35.91 19.88 -63.41
N LYS A 480 35.38 20.79 -64.30
CA LYS A 480 35.72 20.79 -65.71
C LYS A 480 37.25 20.97 -65.80
N PRO A 481 37.99 20.11 -66.55
CA PRO A 481 39.41 20.32 -66.73
C PRO A 481 39.65 21.69 -67.34
N PRO A 482 40.73 22.37 -66.95
CA PRO A 482 41.08 23.66 -67.53
C PRO A 482 41.25 23.57 -69.04
N ALA A 483 40.64 24.48 -69.77
CA ALA A 483 40.77 24.56 -71.20
C ALA A 483 42.27 24.74 -71.54
N ASP A 484 42.81 23.85 -72.38
CA ASP A 484 44.16 23.87 -72.85
C ASP A 484 44.49 25.20 -73.48
N SER A 485 45.54 25.82 -72.98
CA SER A 485 46.21 26.95 -73.59
C SER A 485 47.08 26.47 -74.76
N GLU A 486 46.43 26.24 -75.93
CA GLU A 486 47.13 26.18 -77.21
C GLU A 486 46.91 27.51 -77.91
N SER A 487 47.84 28.45 -77.76
CA SER A 487 48.25 29.38 -78.78
C SER A 487 49.26 30.36 -78.19
N LEU A 488 50.51 30.07 -78.23
CA LEU A 488 51.63 31.00 -78.40
C LEU A 488 52.85 30.22 -78.85
N ALA A 489 52.82 29.93 -80.14
CA ALA A 489 54.02 29.67 -80.87
C ALA A 489 53.84 30.21 -82.30
N LYS A 490 54.07 31.52 -82.43
CA LYS A 490 54.85 32.16 -83.53
C LYS A 490 55.08 33.62 -83.16
#